data_5c9ff80f6fa2690b7b6c5591ab4926fd
#
_entry.id   5c9ff80f6fa2690b7b6c5591ab4926fd
#
_cell.length_a   1.000
_cell.length_b   1.000
_cell.length_c   1.000
_cell.angle_alpha   90.00
_cell.angle_beta   90.00
_cell.angle_gamma   90.00
#
_symmetry.space_group_name_H-M   'P 1'
#
loop_
_entity.id
_entity.type
_entity.pdbx_description
1 polymer ?
#
loop_
_entity_poly.entity_id
_entity_poly.type
_entity_poly.pdbx_seq_one_letter_code
_entity_poly.pdbx_strand_id
1 'polypeptide(L)'
;MSIDYYIKHFVDNFIIRCGTILGICSQVIFDYRITIRFEAFTCAFITGRMKKRFKCFGKSKICRSVDFVNPQYISIGDGTLIQNHCIIEAWVFSKSYKGEIIIGNNCAIGEYTHITAANRITIGNNLQTGRFVLITDNSHGKTDGSDLDEAPSKREIISKGEVCIGNNVWIADKVSIMSGVKIGNGVIIAANSVVTHDLPSYCLAAGTPAKVIRYFK
;
A
#
# COMPACT_ATOMS: atom_id res chain seq x y z
N MET A 1 6.65 -35.24 42.55
CA MET A 1 6.98 -34.08 41.68
C MET A 1 8.49 -33.95 41.72
N SER A 2 9.19 -34.07 40.56
CA SER A 2 10.64 -34.22 40.53
C SER A 2 11.32 -32.86 40.83
N ILE A 3 12.55 -32.91 41.36
CA ILE A 3 13.41 -31.73 41.60
C ILE A 3 13.60 -30.95 40.29
N ASP A 4 13.65 -31.64 39.16
CA ASP A 4 13.76 -30.99 37.83
C ASP A 4 12.56 -30.10 37.49
N TYR A 5 11.36 -30.41 37.96
CA TYR A 5 10.17 -29.57 37.78
C TYR A 5 10.32 -28.24 38.53
N TYR A 6 10.82 -28.28 39.76
CA TYR A 6 11.03 -27.05 40.54
C TYR A 6 12.16 -26.18 39.98
N ILE A 7 13.27 -26.79 39.52
CA ILE A 7 14.38 -26.09 38.93
C ILE A 7 13.94 -25.39 37.63
N LYS A 8 13.23 -26.10 36.75
CA LYS A 8 12.70 -25.55 35.51
C LYS A 8 11.75 -24.38 35.78
N HIS A 9 10.81 -24.55 36.69
CA HIS A 9 9.86 -23.48 37.02
C HIS A 9 10.51 -22.27 37.68
N PHE A 10 11.56 -22.48 38.47
CA PHE A 10 12.36 -21.38 39.03
C PHE A 10 13.14 -20.62 37.94
N VAL A 11 13.78 -21.33 37.02
CA VAL A 11 14.52 -20.73 35.91
C VAL A 11 13.60 -19.95 34.98
N ASP A 12 12.44 -20.52 34.60
CA ASP A 12 11.45 -19.84 33.76
C ASP A 12 10.92 -18.56 34.41
N ASN A 13 10.59 -18.61 35.70
CA ASN A 13 10.16 -17.42 36.44
C ASN A 13 11.26 -16.37 36.58
N PHE A 14 12.51 -16.78 36.74
CA PHE A 14 13.64 -15.87 36.80
C PHE A 14 13.86 -15.16 35.46
N ILE A 15 13.82 -15.92 34.34
CA ILE A 15 13.95 -15.35 32.98
C ILE A 15 12.84 -14.34 32.72
N ILE A 16 11.58 -14.68 33.05
CA ILE A 16 10.44 -13.79 32.87
C ILE A 16 10.61 -12.51 33.68
N ARG A 17 11.03 -12.61 34.94
CA ARG A 17 11.26 -11.42 35.81
C ARG A 17 12.39 -10.56 35.29
N CYS A 18 13.51 -11.15 34.86
CA CYS A 18 14.62 -10.39 34.26
C CYS A 18 14.18 -9.70 32.97
N GLY A 19 13.45 -10.38 32.09
CA GLY A 19 12.89 -9.80 30.87
C GLY A 19 11.93 -8.64 31.17
N THR A 20 11.07 -8.77 32.19
CA THR A 20 10.16 -7.71 32.59
C THR A 20 10.90 -6.49 33.14
N ILE A 21 11.91 -6.70 33.99
CA ILE A 21 12.72 -5.59 34.54
C ILE A 21 13.50 -4.89 33.41
N LEU A 22 14.12 -5.63 32.52
CA LEU A 22 14.80 -5.06 31.34
C LEU A 22 13.83 -4.29 30.45
N GLY A 23 12.61 -4.80 30.26
CA GLY A 23 11.54 -4.09 29.55
C GLY A 23 11.16 -2.77 30.21
N ILE A 24 10.98 -2.76 31.52
CA ILE A 24 10.68 -1.53 32.28
C ILE A 24 11.84 -0.55 32.21
N CYS A 25 13.07 -0.99 32.40
CA CYS A 25 14.26 -0.14 32.29
C CYS A 25 14.43 0.42 30.86
N SER A 26 14.08 -0.38 29.84
CA SER A 26 14.14 0.09 28.45
C SER A 26 13.12 1.18 28.14
N GLN A 27 11.98 1.23 28.84
CA GLN A 27 10.99 2.31 28.70
C GLN A 27 11.54 3.68 29.12
N VAL A 28 12.49 3.72 30.07
CA VAL A 28 13.16 4.97 30.47
C VAL A 28 14.14 5.45 29.41
N ILE A 29 14.76 4.50 28.67
CA ILE A 29 15.75 4.79 27.63
C ILE A 29 15.07 5.00 26.27
N PHE A 30 13.99 4.23 26.00
CA PHE A 30 13.19 4.29 24.77
C PHE A 30 11.79 4.84 25.04
N ASP A 31 11.74 6.10 25.54
CA ASP A 31 10.46 6.81 25.62
C ASP A 31 9.83 6.82 24.22
N TYR A 32 8.51 6.58 24.16
CA TYR A 32 7.67 6.66 22.95
C TYR A 32 7.98 7.90 22.09
N ARG A 33 8.29 9.02 22.73
CA ARG A 33 8.70 10.27 22.07
C ARG A 33 10.03 10.14 21.30
N ILE A 34 10.97 9.36 21.83
CA ILE A 34 12.27 9.10 21.17
C ILE A 34 12.03 8.20 19.96
N THR A 35 11.19 7.18 20.11
CA THR A 35 10.84 6.27 19.02
C THR A 35 10.21 7.02 17.85
N ILE A 36 9.22 7.88 18.08
CA ILE A 36 8.60 8.72 17.05
C ILE A 36 9.61 9.62 16.36
N ARG A 37 10.50 10.26 17.12
CA ARG A 37 11.54 11.13 16.54
C ARG A 37 12.54 10.35 15.68
N PHE A 38 12.89 9.16 16.12
CA PHE A 38 13.76 8.28 15.36
C PHE A 38 13.09 7.79 14.07
N GLU A 39 11.81 7.45 14.11
CA GLU A 39 11.05 7.13 12.92
C GLU A 39 10.95 8.31 11.97
N ALA A 40 10.66 9.50 12.45
CA ALA A 40 10.61 10.71 11.64
C ALA A 40 11.97 11.00 10.97
N PHE A 41 13.08 10.84 11.71
CA PHE A 41 14.43 10.96 11.15
C PHE A 41 14.68 9.91 10.07
N THR A 42 14.34 8.65 10.34
CA THR A 42 14.53 7.55 9.39
C THR A 42 13.74 7.77 8.09
N CYS A 43 12.47 8.19 8.20
CA CYS A 43 11.66 8.53 7.03
C CYS A 43 12.26 9.69 6.23
N ALA A 44 12.75 10.75 6.90
CA ALA A 44 13.39 11.88 6.25
C ALA A 44 14.68 11.47 5.52
N PHE A 45 15.49 10.61 6.14
CA PHE A 45 16.72 10.09 5.55
C PHE A 45 16.44 9.25 4.31
N ILE A 46 15.48 8.30 4.39
CA ILE A 46 15.08 7.46 3.24
C ILE A 46 14.55 8.34 2.10
N THR A 47 13.66 9.28 2.42
CA THR A 47 13.11 10.22 1.46
C THR A 47 14.23 11.01 0.75
N GLY A 48 15.20 11.51 1.51
CA GLY A 48 16.34 12.25 0.98
C GLY A 48 17.16 11.42 -0.02
N ARG A 49 17.38 10.14 0.28
CA ARG A 49 18.10 9.22 -0.61
C ARG A 49 17.33 8.89 -1.88
N MET A 50 16.01 8.79 -1.79
CA MET A 50 15.15 8.25 -2.85
C MET A 50 14.62 9.32 -3.81
N LYS A 51 14.35 10.53 -3.34
CA LYS A 51 13.60 11.57 -4.08
C LYS A 51 14.12 11.86 -5.49
N LYS A 52 15.43 11.80 -5.71
CA LYS A 52 16.04 12.07 -7.02
C LYS A 52 15.83 10.94 -8.04
N ARG A 53 15.33 9.78 -7.63
CA ARG A 53 15.10 8.62 -8.50
C ARG A 53 13.73 8.67 -9.18
N PHE A 54 12.82 9.50 -8.67
CA PHE A 54 11.45 9.61 -9.17
C PHE A 54 11.37 10.53 -10.39
N LYS A 55 10.35 10.32 -11.22
CA LYS A 55 10.01 11.23 -12.33
C LYS A 55 9.71 12.64 -11.80
N CYS A 56 8.92 12.73 -10.73
CA CYS A 56 8.63 13.92 -9.96
C CYS A 56 8.43 13.55 -8.50
N PHE A 57 8.95 14.35 -7.58
CA PHE A 57 8.79 14.12 -6.14
C PHE A 57 8.65 15.44 -5.39
N GLY A 58 7.46 15.68 -4.87
CA GLY A 58 7.12 16.88 -4.08
C GLY A 58 7.65 16.83 -2.63
N LYS A 59 7.10 17.69 -1.78
CA LYS A 59 7.42 17.74 -0.34
C LYS A 59 6.70 16.62 0.42
N SER A 60 7.06 15.39 0.13
CA SER A 60 6.41 14.16 0.62
C SER A 60 7.36 13.30 1.43
N LYS A 61 6.84 12.26 2.10
CA LYS A 61 7.61 11.38 2.98
C LYS A 61 7.45 9.92 2.58
N ILE A 62 8.56 9.18 2.59
CA ILE A 62 8.62 7.73 2.41
C ILE A 62 9.09 7.12 3.73
N CYS A 63 8.31 6.19 4.28
CA CYS A 63 8.65 5.45 5.48
C CYS A 63 9.59 4.27 5.18
N ARG A 64 9.86 3.43 6.18
CA ARG A 64 10.80 2.31 6.05
C ARG A 64 10.22 1.18 5.22
N SER A 65 11.10 0.38 4.65
CA SER A 65 10.74 -0.87 3.95
C SER A 65 9.69 -0.64 2.85
N VAL A 66 9.83 0.45 2.09
CA VAL A 66 9.02 0.70 0.91
C VAL A 66 9.83 0.33 -0.31
N ASP A 67 9.28 -0.58 -1.12
CA ASP A 67 9.91 -1.04 -2.35
C ASP A 67 9.36 -0.29 -3.57
N PHE A 68 10.28 0.18 -4.43
CA PHE A 68 9.93 0.85 -5.68
C PHE A 68 10.60 0.13 -6.86
N VAL A 69 9.80 -0.22 -7.85
CA VAL A 69 10.29 -0.70 -9.14
C VAL A 69 10.11 0.42 -10.16
N ASN A 70 11.21 0.77 -10.84
CA ASN A 70 11.27 1.82 -11.85
C ASN A 70 10.72 3.18 -11.38
N PRO A 71 11.23 3.76 -10.28
CA PRO A 71 10.75 5.03 -9.72
C PRO A 71 10.82 6.20 -10.70
N GLN A 72 11.64 6.12 -11.75
CA GLN A 72 11.70 7.12 -12.83
C GLN A 72 10.38 7.24 -13.63
N TYR A 73 9.43 6.33 -13.45
CA TYR A 73 8.08 6.39 -14.01
C TYR A 73 7.00 6.68 -12.96
N ILE A 74 7.42 7.03 -11.74
CA ILE A 74 6.53 7.33 -10.62
C ILE A 74 6.62 8.81 -10.29
N SER A 75 5.47 9.47 -10.19
CA SER A 75 5.33 10.86 -9.74
C SER A 75 4.55 10.92 -8.45
N ILE A 76 5.04 11.69 -7.47
CA ILE A 76 4.42 11.87 -6.15
C ILE A 76 4.32 13.36 -5.87
N GLY A 77 3.12 13.84 -5.58
CA GLY A 77 2.83 15.24 -5.27
C GLY A 77 3.33 15.69 -3.90
N ASP A 78 2.88 16.85 -3.45
CA ASP A 78 3.24 17.43 -2.14
C ASP A 78 2.40 16.82 -1.00
N GLY A 79 2.97 16.79 0.21
CA GLY A 79 2.26 16.40 1.44
C GLY A 79 1.87 14.93 1.51
N THR A 80 2.28 14.10 0.56
CA THR A 80 1.93 12.67 0.53
C THR A 80 2.83 11.86 1.46
N LEU A 81 2.23 10.93 2.20
CA LEU A 81 2.89 9.98 3.08
C LEU A 81 2.74 8.56 2.53
N ILE A 82 3.86 7.89 2.28
CA ILE A 82 3.88 6.46 1.95
C ILE A 82 4.37 5.71 3.18
N GLN A 83 3.49 4.90 3.77
CA GLN A 83 3.75 4.18 5.01
C GLN A 83 4.61 2.94 4.78
N ASN A 84 4.94 2.24 5.88
CA ASN A 84 5.86 1.11 5.86
C ASN A 84 5.37 -0.05 5.00
N HIS A 85 6.30 -0.80 4.43
CA HIS A 85 6.06 -2.05 3.70
C HIS A 85 5.16 -1.91 2.47
N CYS A 86 5.01 -0.70 1.93
CA CYS A 86 4.34 -0.52 0.65
C CYS A 86 5.22 -1.01 -0.50
N ILE A 87 4.59 -1.51 -1.55
CA ILE A 87 5.23 -1.89 -2.81
C ILE A 87 4.61 -1.06 -3.92
N ILE A 88 5.41 -0.29 -4.65
CA ILE A 88 4.93 0.60 -5.73
C ILE A 88 5.76 0.35 -6.98
N GLU A 89 5.13 -0.22 -8.00
CA GLU A 89 5.82 -0.79 -9.15
C GLU A 89 5.28 -0.25 -10.47
N ALA A 90 6.11 0.42 -11.23
CA ALA A 90 5.83 0.82 -12.61
C ALA A 90 6.62 -0.10 -13.56
N TRP A 91 5.95 -1.13 -14.09
CA TRP A 91 6.60 -2.14 -14.91
C TRP A 91 6.77 -1.70 -16.36
N VAL A 92 7.89 -2.10 -16.95
CA VAL A 92 8.15 -1.93 -18.39
C VAL A 92 8.30 -3.31 -19.00
N PHE A 93 7.20 -3.87 -19.51
CA PHE A 93 7.18 -5.21 -20.09
C PHE A 93 7.47 -5.21 -21.58
N SER A 94 7.10 -4.14 -22.29
CA SER A 94 7.30 -4.05 -23.75
C SER A 94 7.29 -2.60 -24.21
N LYS A 95 7.46 -2.38 -25.53
CA LYS A 95 7.25 -1.03 -26.11
C LYS A 95 5.80 -0.55 -25.97
N SER A 96 4.84 -1.47 -25.87
CA SER A 96 3.40 -1.19 -25.77
C SER A 96 2.94 -0.95 -24.34
N TYR A 97 3.62 -1.56 -23.34
CA TYR A 97 3.28 -1.45 -21.93
C TYR A 97 4.44 -0.86 -21.15
N LYS A 98 4.31 0.42 -20.84
CA LYS A 98 5.23 1.19 -20.01
C LYS A 98 4.44 1.78 -18.85
N GLY A 99 4.49 1.10 -17.71
CA GLY A 99 3.75 1.51 -16.52
C GLY A 99 4.13 2.91 -16.05
N GLU A 100 3.12 3.70 -15.72
CA GLU A 100 3.27 5.00 -15.10
C GLU A 100 2.38 5.09 -13.87
N ILE A 101 2.90 5.63 -12.77
CA ILE A 101 2.13 5.87 -11.54
C ILE A 101 2.21 7.35 -11.20
N ILE A 102 1.05 7.98 -11.02
CA ILE A 102 0.92 9.36 -10.60
C ILE A 102 0.10 9.40 -9.31
N ILE A 103 0.70 9.86 -8.22
CA ILE A 103 0.05 10.06 -6.93
C ILE A 103 -0.01 11.56 -6.67
N GLY A 104 -1.21 12.06 -6.40
CA GLY A 104 -1.47 13.47 -6.15
C GLY A 104 -0.94 13.97 -4.81
N ASN A 105 -1.48 15.11 -4.39
CA ASN A 105 -1.07 15.80 -3.17
C ASN A 105 -1.84 15.29 -1.94
N ASN A 106 -1.24 15.41 -0.76
CA ASN A 106 -1.84 15.14 0.55
C ASN A 106 -2.46 13.74 0.65
N CYS A 107 -1.87 12.76 -0.01
CA CYS A 107 -2.31 11.37 0.07
C CYS A 107 -1.66 10.66 1.27
N ALA A 108 -2.39 9.71 1.87
CA ALA A 108 -1.87 8.80 2.87
C ALA A 108 -2.01 7.35 2.34
N ILE A 109 -0.89 6.78 1.92
CA ILE A 109 -0.84 5.38 1.45
C ILE A 109 -0.53 4.50 2.65
N GLY A 110 -1.51 3.72 3.10
CA GLY A 110 -1.43 2.86 4.29
C GLY A 110 -0.46 1.70 4.12
N GLU A 111 -0.04 1.14 5.24
CA GLU A 111 0.94 0.04 5.29
C GLU A 111 0.53 -1.16 4.44
N TYR A 112 1.51 -1.84 3.88
CA TYR A 112 1.34 -3.03 3.04
C TYR A 112 0.46 -2.80 1.80
N THR A 113 0.28 -1.55 1.38
CA THR A 113 -0.40 -1.25 0.12
C THR A 113 0.50 -1.62 -1.04
N HIS A 114 -0.08 -2.32 -2.02
CA HIS A 114 0.59 -2.70 -3.26
C HIS A 114 -0.05 -1.95 -4.44
N ILE A 115 0.73 -1.13 -5.13
CA ILE A 115 0.32 -0.41 -6.33
C ILE A 115 1.19 -0.91 -7.49
N THR A 116 0.59 -1.56 -8.49
CA THR A 116 1.34 -2.15 -9.61
C THR A 116 0.74 -1.76 -10.95
N ALA A 117 1.51 -1.05 -11.75
CA ALA A 117 1.12 -0.54 -13.05
C ALA A 117 1.95 -1.17 -14.19
N ALA A 118 1.26 -1.71 -15.18
CA ALA A 118 1.82 -2.06 -16.49
C ALA A 118 1.47 -1.01 -17.55
N ASN A 119 0.35 -0.33 -17.39
CA ASN A 119 -0.13 0.76 -18.25
C ASN A 119 -0.09 2.09 -17.47
N ARG A 120 -1.12 2.41 -16.71
CA ARG A 120 -1.18 3.66 -15.96
C ARG A 120 -2.10 3.59 -14.75
N ILE A 121 -1.62 4.13 -13.63
CA ILE A 121 -2.43 4.35 -12.44
C ILE A 121 -2.33 5.83 -12.07
N THR A 122 -3.47 6.52 -12.02
CA THR A 122 -3.56 7.93 -11.63
C THR A 122 -4.40 8.05 -10.37
N ILE A 123 -3.83 8.65 -9.34
CA ILE A 123 -4.45 8.90 -8.05
C ILE A 123 -4.51 10.42 -7.85
N GLY A 124 -5.71 10.93 -7.59
CA GLY A 124 -5.95 12.34 -7.30
C GLY A 124 -5.44 12.78 -5.93
N ASN A 125 -5.90 13.92 -5.48
CA ASN A 125 -5.46 14.49 -4.20
C ASN A 125 -6.29 13.97 -3.02
N ASN A 126 -5.70 14.01 -1.82
CA ASN A 126 -6.34 13.66 -0.56
C ASN A 126 -6.88 12.22 -0.54
N LEU A 127 -6.20 11.28 -1.22
CA LEU A 127 -6.51 9.87 -1.05
C LEU A 127 -6.05 9.41 0.33
N GLN A 128 -6.88 8.63 1.00
CA GLN A 128 -6.48 7.84 2.17
C GLN A 128 -6.75 6.37 1.93
N THR A 129 -5.73 5.53 2.05
CA THR A 129 -5.91 4.08 2.07
C THR A 129 -5.74 3.53 3.48
N GLY A 130 -6.48 2.47 3.78
CA GLY A 130 -6.18 1.55 4.89
C GLY A 130 -4.97 0.69 4.57
N ARG A 131 -4.85 -0.43 5.25
CA ARG A 131 -3.76 -1.41 5.11
C ARG A 131 -4.12 -2.49 4.10
N PHE A 132 -3.08 -3.10 3.50
CA PHE A 132 -3.23 -4.24 2.58
C PHE A 132 -4.12 -3.94 1.38
N VAL A 133 -4.10 -2.71 0.89
CA VAL A 133 -4.84 -2.32 -0.32
C VAL A 133 -4.05 -2.75 -1.56
N LEU A 134 -4.75 -3.33 -2.55
CA LEU A 134 -4.21 -3.61 -3.87
C LEU A 134 -4.79 -2.64 -4.89
N ILE A 135 -3.93 -2.00 -5.69
CA ILE A 135 -4.34 -1.21 -6.85
C ILE A 135 -3.54 -1.73 -8.05
N THR A 136 -4.22 -2.36 -9.00
CA THR A 136 -3.55 -2.96 -10.16
C THR A 136 -4.28 -2.63 -11.46
N ASP A 137 -3.53 -2.33 -12.50
CA ASP A 137 -4.05 -2.17 -13.86
C ASP A 137 -3.74 -3.35 -14.78
N ASN A 138 -3.21 -4.45 -14.23
CA ASN A 138 -2.71 -5.54 -15.04
C ASN A 138 -3.08 -6.93 -14.50
N SER A 139 -2.89 -7.95 -15.35
CA SER A 139 -3.05 -9.36 -15.03
C SER A 139 -2.10 -10.22 -15.85
N HIS A 140 -1.78 -11.44 -15.36
CA HIS A 140 -1.07 -12.46 -16.11
C HIS A 140 -2.05 -13.20 -17.04
N GLY A 141 -2.05 -12.80 -18.30
CA GLY A 141 -2.91 -13.38 -19.32
C GLY A 141 -4.30 -12.76 -19.42
N LYS A 142 -5.07 -13.27 -20.38
CA LYS A 142 -6.41 -12.81 -20.69
C LYS A 142 -7.45 -13.43 -19.76
N THR A 143 -8.49 -12.68 -19.45
CA THR A 143 -9.57 -13.15 -18.59
C THR A 143 -10.70 -13.85 -19.34
N ASP A 144 -10.59 -13.99 -20.69
CA ASP A 144 -11.53 -14.71 -21.54
C ASP A 144 -11.20 -16.21 -21.66
N GLY A 145 -10.07 -16.63 -21.10
CA GLY A 145 -9.63 -18.02 -21.10
C GLY A 145 -8.91 -18.47 -22.36
N SER A 146 -8.62 -17.58 -23.32
CA SER A 146 -8.00 -17.95 -24.60
C SER A 146 -6.52 -18.37 -24.51
N ASP A 147 -5.87 -18.17 -23.35
CA ASP A 147 -4.47 -18.49 -23.08
C ASP A 147 -4.26 -19.46 -21.91
N LEU A 148 -5.31 -20.22 -21.54
CA LEU A 148 -5.26 -21.12 -20.37
C LEU A 148 -4.30 -22.29 -20.54
N ASP A 149 -3.99 -22.71 -21.77
CA ASP A 149 -3.03 -23.78 -22.05
C ASP A 149 -1.58 -23.33 -21.82
N GLU A 150 -1.33 -22.03 -21.71
CA GLU A 150 -0.03 -21.49 -21.39
C GLU A 150 0.17 -21.35 -19.87
N ALA A 151 1.37 -21.67 -19.38
CA ALA A 151 1.69 -21.49 -17.96
C ALA A 151 1.55 -20.01 -17.56
N PRO A 152 0.91 -19.67 -16.42
CA PRO A 152 0.65 -18.26 -16.03
C PRO A 152 1.88 -17.36 -16.06
N SER A 153 3.05 -17.88 -15.71
CA SER A 153 4.32 -17.13 -15.72
C SER A 153 4.84 -16.79 -17.12
N LYS A 154 4.32 -17.44 -18.16
CA LYS A 154 4.68 -17.22 -19.57
C LYS A 154 3.65 -16.37 -20.30
N ARG A 155 2.45 -16.22 -19.74
CA ARG A 155 1.38 -15.42 -20.33
C ARG A 155 1.77 -13.96 -20.44
N GLU A 156 1.34 -13.32 -21.51
CA GLU A 156 1.53 -11.88 -21.66
C GLU A 156 0.87 -11.11 -20.53
N ILE A 157 1.52 -10.03 -20.07
CA ILE A 157 0.90 -9.11 -19.13
C ILE A 157 -0.11 -8.25 -19.89
N ILE A 158 -1.36 -8.31 -19.45
CA ILE A 158 -2.49 -7.62 -20.10
C ILE A 158 -3.02 -6.53 -19.17
N SER A 159 -3.29 -5.35 -19.73
CA SER A 159 -4.04 -4.28 -19.06
C SER A 159 -5.39 -4.08 -19.75
N LYS A 160 -6.47 -4.08 -18.98
CA LYS A 160 -7.81 -3.71 -19.50
C LYS A 160 -8.01 -2.20 -19.63
N GLY A 161 -7.03 -1.43 -19.23
CA GLY A 161 -7.05 0.03 -19.23
C GLY A 161 -6.44 0.60 -17.96
N GLU A 162 -6.27 1.91 -17.96
CA GLU A 162 -5.77 2.65 -16.80
C GLU A 162 -6.72 2.58 -15.59
N VAL A 163 -6.15 2.68 -14.39
CA VAL A 163 -6.92 2.89 -13.16
C VAL A 163 -6.85 4.38 -12.80
N CYS A 164 -8.04 4.99 -12.65
CA CYS A 164 -8.16 6.39 -12.28
C CYS A 164 -8.90 6.53 -10.95
N ILE A 165 -8.27 7.14 -9.95
CA ILE A 165 -8.90 7.41 -8.65
C ILE A 165 -8.98 8.92 -8.47
N GLY A 166 -10.18 9.43 -8.23
CA GLY A 166 -10.47 10.85 -8.05
C GLY A 166 -9.92 11.43 -6.74
N ASN A 167 -10.37 12.62 -6.41
CA ASN A 167 -9.97 13.33 -5.20
C ASN A 167 -10.83 12.95 -3.98
N ASN A 168 -10.28 13.11 -2.77
CA ASN A 168 -10.98 12.90 -1.50
C ASN A 168 -11.60 11.49 -1.38
N VAL A 169 -10.89 10.47 -1.84
CA VAL A 169 -11.33 9.09 -1.79
C VAL A 169 -10.79 8.41 -0.53
N TRP A 170 -11.64 7.66 0.14
CA TRP A 170 -11.25 6.78 1.24
C TRP A 170 -11.42 5.32 0.86
N ILE A 171 -10.31 4.61 0.84
CA ILE A 171 -10.24 3.16 0.59
C ILE A 171 -9.93 2.48 1.91
N ALA A 172 -10.84 1.69 2.45
CA ALA A 172 -10.63 0.98 3.71
C ALA A 172 -9.66 -0.23 3.54
N ASP A 173 -9.43 -0.97 4.62
CA ASP A 173 -8.47 -2.07 4.66
C ASP A 173 -8.84 -3.20 3.69
N LYS A 174 -7.81 -3.82 3.10
CA LYS A 174 -7.91 -5.02 2.26
C LYS A 174 -8.82 -4.86 1.05
N VAL A 175 -8.93 -3.65 0.52
CA VAL A 175 -9.66 -3.38 -0.73
C VAL A 175 -8.75 -3.70 -1.92
N SER A 176 -9.33 -4.28 -2.98
CA SER A 176 -8.66 -4.48 -4.27
C SER A 176 -9.34 -3.65 -5.36
N ILE A 177 -8.55 -2.82 -6.05
CA ILE A 177 -8.98 -2.06 -7.24
C ILE A 177 -8.39 -2.73 -8.46
N MET A 178 -9.26 -3.13 -9.39
CA MET A 178 -8.87 -3.92 -10.56
C MET A 178 -8.66 -3.04 -11.80
N SER A 179 -8.02 -3.64 -12.80
CA SER A 179 -7.66 -3.01 -14.08
C SER A 179 -8.85 -2.34 -14.78
N GLY A 180 -8.63 -1.13 -15.31
CA GLY A 180 -9.59 -0.36 -16.09
C GLY A 180 -10.63 0.41 -15.26
N VAL A 181 -10.58 0.34 -13.94
CA VAL A 181 -11.59 0.97 -13.04
C VAL A 181 -11.35 2.46 -12.89
N LYS A 182 -12.45 3.23 -12.96
CA LYS A 182 -12.48 4.66 -12.65
C LYS A 182 -13.30 4.91 -11.39
N ILE A 183 -12.71 5.55 -10.40
CA ILE A 183 -13.33 5.92 -9.14
C ILE A 183 -13.49 7.44 -9.10
N GLY A 184 -14.72 7.90 -8.93
CA GLY A 184 -15.03 9.33 -8.86
C GLY A 184 -14.52 10.00 -7.58
N ASN A 185 -14.81 11.30 -7.44
CA ASN A 185 -14.40 12.06 -6.26
C ASN A 185 -15.28 11.72 -5.04
N GLY A 186 -14.69 11.80 -3.84
CA GLY A 186 -15.43 11.65 -2.58
C GLY A 186 -16.05 10.27 -2.38
N VAL A 187 -15.47 9.23 -2.96
CA VAL A 187 -15.94 7.85 -2.82
C VAL A 187 -15.37 7.24 -1.54
N ILE A 188 -16.21 6.48 -0.85
CA ILE A 188 -15.82 5.63 0.28
C ILE A 188 -15.96 4.17 -0.15
N ILE A 189 -14.90 3.38 0.03
CA ILE A 189 -14.91 1.95 -0.27
C ILE A 189 -14.69 1.18 1.01
N ALA A 190 -15.68 0.37 1.38
CA ALA A 190 -15.67 -0.41 2.60
C ALA A 190 -14.61 -1.52 2.55
N ALA A 191 -14.13 -1.94 3.72
CA ALA A 191 -13.10 -2.96 3.86
C ALA A 191 -13.49 -4.29 3.18
N ASN A 192 -12.46 -5.02 2.73
CA ASN A 192 -12.59 -6.32 2.03
C ASN A 192 -13.41 -6.26 0.72
N SER A 193 -13.52 -5.10 0.10
CA SER A 193 -14.22 -4.95 -1.19
C SER A 193 -13.29 -5.20 -2.37
N VAL A 194 -13.85 -5.71 -3.48
CA VAL A 194 -13.14 -5.87 -4.76
C VAL A 194 -13.85 -5.03 -5.81
N VAL A 195 -13.23 -3.93 -6.23
CA VAL A 195 -13.79 -3.00 -7.22
C VAL A 195 -13.40 -3.46 -8.61
N THR A 196 -14.38 -3.92 -9.38
CA THR A 196 -14.22 -4.43 -10.74
C THR A 196 -14.92 -3.58 -11.81
N HIS A 197 -15.66 -2.54 -11.37
CA HIS A 197 -16.41 -1.62 -12.22
C HIS A 197 -16.26 -0.20 -11.71
N ASP A 198 -16.53 0.77 -12.55
CA ASP A 198 -16.47 2.18 -12.20
C ASP A 198 -17.40 2.53 -11.03
N LEU A 199 -16.94 3.43 -10.17
CA LEU A 199 -17.70 3.96 -9.07
C LEU A 199 -17.96 5.46 -9.30
N PRO A 200 -19.21 5.91 -9.31
CA PRO A 200 -19.54 7.33 -9.46
C PRO A 200 -19.10 8.14 -8.25
N SER A 201 -18.95 9.44 -8.44
CA SER A 201 -18.58 10.35 -7.35
C SER A 201 -19.60 10.35 -6.20
N TYR A 202 -19.12 10.61 -5.00
CA TYR A 202 -19.90 10.81 -3.78
C TYR A 202 -20.77 9.61 -3.41
N CYS A 203 -20.21 8.42 -3.44
CA CYS A 203 -20.92 7.21 -3.03
C CYS A 203 -20.12 6.38 -2.00
N LEU A 204 -20.85 5.53 -1.29
CA LEU A 204 -20.32 4.39 -0.52
C LEU A 204 -20.49 3.14 -1.36
N ALA A 205 -19.39 2.41 -1.56
CA ALA A 205 -19.38 1.11 -2.23
C ALA A 205 -18.87 0.02 -1.31
N ALA A 206 -19.39 -1.19 -1.44
CA ALA A 206 -18.94 -2.35 -0.68
C ALA A 206 -19.22 -3.66 -1.41
N GLY A 207 -18.48 -4.71 -1.04
CA GLY A 207 -18.72 -6.10 -1.47
C GLY A 207 -17.70 -6.62 -2.49
N THR A 208 -17.89 -7.88 -2.89
CA THR A 208 -17.07 -8.61 -3.86
C THR A 208 -17.98 -9.32 -4.88
N PRO A 209 -18.21 -8.73 -6.05
CA PRO A 209 -17.74 -7.42 -6.51
C PRO A 209 -18.41 -6.24 -5.76
N ALA A 210 -17.67 -5.13 -5.66
CA ALA A 210 -18.19 -3.93 -4.99
C ALA A 210 -19.35 -3.31 -5.79
N LYS A 211 -20.40 -2.92 -5.05
CA LYS A 211 -21.57 -2.22 -5.57
C LYS A 211 -21.81 -0.94 -4.78
N VAL A 212 -22.39 0.06 -5.42
CA VAL A 212 -22.83 1.27 -4.72
C VAL A 212 -23.96 0.90 -3.76
N ILE A 213 -23.75 1.22 -2.47
CA ILE A 213 -24.71 0.99 -1.39
C ILE A 213 -25.50 2.25 -1.09
N ARG A 214 -24.83 3.42 -1.24
CA ARG A 214 -25.41 4.70 -0.89
C ARG A 214 -24.78 5.83 -1.70
N TYR A 215 -25.56 6.81 -2.07
CA TYR A 215 -25.11 8.11 -2.59
C TYR A 215 -25.18 9.16 -1.49
N PHE A 216 -24.22 10.08 -1.47
CA PHE A 216 -24.17 11.19 -0.49
C PHE A 216 -24.68 12.51 -1.07
N LYS A 217 -24.71 12.61 -2.38
CA LYS A 217 -25.18 13.80 -3.14
C LYS A 217 -25.98 13.35 -4.34
#